data_c307262d244f0d563fac683fb5b38fed
#
_entry.id   c307262d244f0d563fac683fb5b38fed
#
_cell.length_a   1.000
_cell.length_b   1.000
_cell.length_c   1.000
_cell.angle_alpha   90.00
_cell.angle_beta   90.00
_cell.angle_gamma   90.00
#
_symmetry.space_group_name_H-M   'P 1'
#
loop_
_entity.id
_entity.type
_entity.pdbx_description
1 polymer ?
#
loop_
_entity_poly.entity_id
_entity_poly.type
_entity_poly.pdbx_seq_one_letter_code
_entity_poly.pdbx_strand_id
1 'polypeptide(L)'
;MSELTINIYTNPSHLPKGLHEENIFHSRQYFLLAKNTPRLKPFMVTVETGDHVIIAQMLALIRYRASWIPPYLYRHCMILGEGVYDSDYAEQRAELFGMMLEQLTAKIGRWTLYIEVSHLSSKMFAYKQLRERHFFPVRWNSIHNSLHSRTPEERINDRLLRRIKSSYERGVITDEVKSEEDFISFMKLMRRHNRLKPKRYIPADEFFRGLHESDNGCLYVTRYHGHIIGCSALVYSENQAYLWYAAYRRKTFAFLHPADITIWHAIKDSYSKGYEHIYFMDVGLPFRKNAFREFLLRFGGKPASSYRWFHCTIGWINSLLSWFYRD
;
A
#
# COMPACT_ATOMS: atom_id res chain seq x y z
N MET A 1 24.78 16.52 22.40
CA MET A 1 23.90 15.90 21.38
C MET A 1 24.84 15.25 20.38
N SER A 2 24.76 13.93 20.22
CA SER A 2 25.52 13.24 19.16
C SER A 2 25.11 13.84 17.79
N GLU A 3 26.10 14.07 16.95
CA GLU A 3 25.89 14.58 15.60
C GLU A 3 25.06 13.55 14.80
N LEU A 4 23.86 13.94 14.34
CA LEU A 4 22.99 13.09 13.55
C LEU A 4 23.31 13.27 12.08
N THR A 5 23.53 12.17 11.38
CA THR A 5 23.80 12.14 9.93
C THR A 5 22.64 11.49 9.18
N ILE A 6 22.23 12.09 8.06
CA ILE A 6 21.18 11.54 7.21
C ILE A 6 21.79 10.96 5.95
N ASN A 7 21.57 9.68 5.72
CA ASN A 7 22.09 8.95 4.57
C ASN A 7 20.97 8.50 3.64
N ILE A 8 21.22 8.46 2.34
CA ILE A 8 20.26 8.00 1.33
C ILE A 8 20.90 6.92 0.46
N TYR A 9 20.36 5.73 0.54
CA TYR A 9 20.84 4.55 -0.18
C TYR A 9 19.91 4.21 -1.35
N THR A 10 20.50 3.91 -2.50
CA THR A 10 19.80 3.52 -3.73
C THR A 10 20.36 2.22 -4.33
N ASN A 11 21.45 1.71 -3.74
CA ASN A 11 22.11 0.49 -4.16
C ASN A 11 22.07 -0.53 -3.02
N PRO A 12 21.62 -1.78 -3.28
CA PRO A 12 21.58 -2.83 -2.29
C PRO A 12 22.90 -3.11 -1.57
N SER A 13 24.03 -3.01 -2.29
CA SER A 13 25.37 -3.26 -1.73
C SER A 13 25.81 -2.24 -0.67
N HIS A 14 25.18 -1.07 -0.65
CA HIS A 14 25.49 -0.01 0.29
C HIS A 14 24.51 0.08 1.46
N LEU A 15 23.46 -0.76 1.46
CA LEU A 15 22.50 -0.76 2.57
C LEU A 15 23.18 -1.16 3.89
N PRO A 16 23.01 -0.38 4.96
CA PRO A 16 23.57 -0.72 6.26
C PRO A 16 22.95 -1.99 6.82
N LYS A 17 23.71 -2.73 7.64
CA LYS A 17 23.26 -4.01 8.22
C LYS A 17 22.20 -3.87 9.31
N GLY A 18 22.17 -2.75 10.02
CA GLY A 18 21.30 -2.49 11.16
C GLY A 18 19.93 -1.90 10.82
N LEU A 19 19.38 -2.18 9.64
CA LEU A 19 18.02 -1.74 9.29
C LEU A 19 16.99 -2.46 10.15
N HIS A 20 15.97 -1.74 10.57
CA HIS A 20 14.77 -2.28 11.21
C HIS A 20 13.90 -3.01 10.19
N GLU A 21 13.46 -4.22 10.50
CA GLU A 21 12.72 -5.07 9.57
C GLU A 21 11.25 -5.30 9.99
N GLU A 22 10.81 -4.70 11.11
CA GLU A 22 9.47 -4.92 11.68
C GLU A 22 8.36 -4.44 10.74
N ASN A 23 8.60 -3.33 10.05
CA ASN A 23 7.66 -2.76 9.09
C ASN A 23 8.12 -3.05 7.67
N ILE A 24 7.39 -3.94 6.98
CA ILE A 24 7.72 -4.34 5.61
C ILE A 24 7.86 -3.15 4.66
N PHE A 25 7.03 -2.11 4.80
CA PHE A 25 7.04 -0.95 3.90
C PHE A 25 8.31 -0.11 3.99
N HIS A 26 9.10 -0.28 5.06
CA HIS A 26 10.36 0.41 5.29
C HIS A 26 11.56 -0.55 5.44
N SER A 27 11.37 -1.83 5.12
CA SER A 27 12.37 -2.90 5.28
C SER A 27 13.36 -2.98 4.11
N ARG A 28 14.48 -3.67 4.35
CA ARG A 28 15.41 -4.11 3.31
C ARG A 28 14.71 -4.99 2.27
N GLN A 29 13.82 -5.88 2.73
CA GLN A 29 13.10 -6.79 1.85
C GLN A 29 12.29 -6.02 0.79
N TYR A 30 11.53 -5.00 1.21
CA TYR A 30 10.75 -4.18 0.28
C TYR A 30 11.64 -3.31 -0.62
N PHE A 31 12.77 -2.84 -0.11
CA PHE A 31 13.76 -2.16 -0.93
C PHE A 31 14.27 -3.06 -2.08
N LEU A 32 14.66 -4.31 -1.77
CA LEU A 32 15.14 -5.28 -2.76
C LEU A 32 14.04 -5.65 -3.76
N LEU A 33 12.82 -5.89 -3.28
CA LEU A 33 11.65 -6.13 -4.12
C LEU A 33 11.43 -4.98 -5.13
N ALA A 34 11.47 -3.75 -4.65
CA ALA A 34 11.32 -2.57 -5.51
C ALA A 34 12.51 -2.41 -6.48
N LYS A 35 13.72 -2.71 -6.03
CA LYS A 35 14.93 -2.62 -6.86
C LYS A 35 14.90 -3.58 -8.05
N ASN A 36 14.38 -4.79 -7.82
CA ASN A 36 14.26 -5.84 -8.83
C ASN A 36 13.02 -5.66 -9.73
N THR A 37 12.15 -4.72 -9.40
CA THR A 37 10.93 -4.46 -10.18
C THR A 37 11.18 -3.38 -11.24
N PRO A 38 10.94 -3.65 -12.54
CA PRO A 38 11.05 -2.65 -13.59
C PRO A 38 10.22 -1.40 -13.32
N ARG A 39 10.80 -0.24 -13.60
CA ARG A 39 10.16 1.09 -13.42
C ARG A 39 9.89 1.48 -11.97
N LEU A 40 10.46 0.77 -11.00
CA LEU A 40 10.56 1.19 -9.61
C LEU A 40 12.01 1.56 -9.26
N LYS A 41 12.17 2.55 -8.40
CA LYS A 41 13.47 2.94 -7.87
C LYS A 41 13.34 3.25 -6.38
N PRO A 42 13.90 2.41 -5.51
CA PRO A 42 13.86 2.62 -4.07
C PRO A 42 14.91 3.64 -3.62
N PHE A 43 14.56 4.36 -2.54
CA PHE A 43 15.43 5.26 -1.79
C PHE A 43 15.22 4.94 -0.31
N MET A 44 16.19 4.29 0.32
CA MET A 44 16.21 4.10 1.76
C MET A 44 16.89 5.31 2.38
N VAL A 45 16.18 6.01 3.23
CA VAL A 45 16.68 7.17 3.98
C VAL A 45 16.84 6.73 5.43
N THR A 46 18.01 6.93 6.01
CA THR A 46 18.31 6.62 7.41
C THR A 46 18.77 7.87 8.15
N VAL A 47 18.51 7.92 9.43
CA VAL A 47 19.15 8.84 10.36
C VAL A 47 20.06 8.02 11.27
N GLU A 48 21.31 8.37 11.32
CA GLU A 48 22.37 7.64 12.01
C GLU A 48 23.06 8.53 13.05
N THR A 49 23.43 7.94 14.17
CA THR A 49 24.28 8.58 15.18
C THR A 49 25.73 8.59 14.73
N GLY A 50 26.60 9.33 15.43
CA GLY A 50 28.04 9.34 15.17
C GLY A 50 28.70 7.94 15.22
N ASP A 51 28.10 7.01 15.96
CA ASP A 51 28.53 5.60 16.05
C ASP A 51 27.92 4.71 14.95
N HIS A 52 27.32 5.29 13.92
CA HIS A 52 26.64 4.58 12.81
C HIS A 52 25.46 3.71 13.21
N VAL A 53 24.82 3.98 14.35
CA VAL A 53 23.59 3.32 14.77
C VAL A 53 22.40 4.00 14.09
N ILE A 54 21.54 3.20 13.45
CA ILE A 54 20.34 3.70 12.79
C ILE A 54 19.25 3.92 13.83
N ILE A 55 18.84 5.17 14.01
CA ILE A 55 17.78 5.58 14.94
C ILE A 55 16.43 5.82 14.24
N ALA A 56 16.45 6.03 12.93
CA ALA A 56 15.26 6.18 12.12
C ALA A 56 15.53 5.74 10.67
N GLN A 57 14.50 5.19 10.02
CA GLN A 57 14.56 4.85 8.60
C GLN A 57 13.22 5.04 7.92
N MET A 58 13.28 5.38 6.63
CA MET A 58 12.13 5.59 5.77
C MET A 58 12.45 5.12 4.34
N LEU A 59 11.58 4.31 3.75
CA LEU A 59 11.69 3.89 2.37
C LEU A 59 10.74 4.69 1.49
N ALA A 60 11.27 5.33 0.46
CA ALA A 60 10.53 5.99 -0.59
C ALA A 60 10.71 5.25 -1.92
N LEU A 61 9.65 5.15 -2.70
CA LEU A 61 9.66 4.51 -4.01
C LEU A 61 9.31 5.50 -5.10
N ILE A 62 10.22 5.69 -6.05
CA ILE A 62 9.90 6.40 -7.29
C ILE A 62 9.38 5.38 -8.30
N ARG A 63 8.18 5.62 -8.81
CA ARG A 63 7.58 4.86 -9.90
C ARG A 63 7.43 5.71 -11.15
N TYR A 64 7.70 5.11 -12.29
CA TYR A 64 7.48 5.74 -13.59
C TYR A 64 6.06 5.46 -14.04
N ARG A 65 5.33 6.51 -14.37
CA ARG A 65 3.94 6.43 -14.82
C ARG A 65 3.77 7.04 -16.21
N ALA A 66 2.90 6.41 -16.99
CA ALA A 66 2.39 6.99 -18.22
C ALA A 66 1.06 7.74 -17.95
N SER A 67 0.83 8.81 -18.69
CA SER A 67 -0.42 9.56 -18.69
C SER A 67 -0.90 9.78 -20.11
N TRP A 68 -2.19 9.96 -20.30
CA TRP A 68 -2.79 10.29 -21.61
C TRP A 68 -2.74 11.80 -21.91
N ILE A 69 -2.49 12.60 -20.88
CA ILE A 69 -2.30 14.05 -20.96
C ILE A 69 -0.88 14.41 -20.51
N PRO A 70 -0.33 15.54 -20.96
CA PRO A 70 0.99 15.99 -20.52
C PRO A 70 1.09 16.16 -19.00
N PRO A 71 2.24 15.83 -18.43
CA PRO A 71 3.37 15.14 -19.06
C PRO A 71 3.04 13.66 -19.28
N TYR A 72 3.20 13.18 -20.50
CA TYR A 72 2.85 11.79 -20.88
C TYR A 72 3.61 10.73 -20.10
N LEU A 73 4.81 11.06 -19.67
CA LEU A 73 5.64 10.25 -18.76
C LEU A 73 6.05 11.11 -17.58
N TYR A 74 5.81 10.60 -16.37
CA TYR A 74 6.21 11.30 -15.16
C TYR A 74 6.65 10.33 -14.07
N ARG A 75 7.38 10.86 -13.11
CA ARG A 75 7.82 10.15 -11.91
C ARG A 75 6.96 10.58 -10.74
N HIS A 76 6.52 9.60 -9.98
CA HIS A 76 5.78 9.78 -8.74
C HIS A 76 6.56 9.12 -7.60
N CYS A 77 6.93 9.88 -6.60
CA CYS A 77 7.54 9.36 -5.39
C CYS A 77 6.45 9.03 -4.38
N MET A 78 6.48 7.87 -3.78
CA MET A 78 5.52 7.39 -2.80
C MET A 78 6.23 6.93 -1.53
N ILE A 79 5.74 7.38 -0.39
CA ILE A 79 6.11 6.96 0.95
C ILE A 79 4.87 6.37 1.60
N LEU A 80 4.97 5.12 2.06
CA LEU A 80 3.86 4.39 2.69
C LEU A 80 4.14 4.26 4.19
N GLY A 81 3.44 5.04 5.02
CA GLY A 81 3.64 5.04 6.47
C GLY A 81 4.58 6.15 6.95
N GLU A 82 4.96 6.03 8.18
CA GLU A 82 5.68 7.06 8.96
C GLU A 82 7.18 6.83 9.02
N GLY A 83 7.68 5.68 8.57
CA GLY A 83 9.03 5.22 8.86
C GLY A 83 9.07 4.30 10.07
N VAL A 84 10.27 3.88 10.44
CA VAL A 84 10.57 3.09 11.65
C VAL A 84 11.58 3.85 12.48
N TYR A 85 11.43 3.80 13.79
CA TYR A 85 12.23 4.57 14.75
C TYR A 85 12.66 3.69 15.90
N ASP A 86 13.87 3.89 16.38
CA ASP A 86 14.31 3.32 17.63
C ASP A 86 13.42 3.83 18.78
N SER A 87 13.18 2.97 19.79
CA SER A 87 12.30 3.24 20.92
C SER A 87 12.70 4.49 21.70
N ASP A 88 14.00 4.75 21.82
CA ASP A 88 14.55 5.88 22.55
C ASP A 88 14.26 7.24 21.87
N TYR A 89 13.88 7.21 20.60
CA TYR A 89 13.56 8.37 19.79
C TYR A 89 12.08 8.49 19.44
N ALA A 90 11.20 7.73 20.10
CA ALA A 90 9.76 7.69 19.83
C ALA A 90 9.09 9.08 19.92
N GLU A 91 9.51 9.95 20.83
CA GLU A 91 8.97 11.32 20.98
C GLU A 91 9.43 12.25 19.84
N GLN A 92 10.60 12.00 19.26
CA GLN A 92 11.21 12.83 18.21
C GLN A 92 10.86 12.36 16.79
N ARG A 93 10.06 11.30 16.64
CA ARG A 93 9.74 10.67 15.34
C ARG A 93 9.21 11.65 14.29
N ALA A 94 8.42 12.65 14.68
CA ALA A 94 7.89 13.64 13.74
C ALA A 94 9.00 14.57 13.20
N GLU A 95 9.98 14.93 14.02
CA GLU A 95 11.13 15.74 13.62
C GLU A 95 12.07 14.95 12.72
N LEU A 96 12.40 13.73 13.12
CA LEU A 96 13.23 12.82 12.35
C LEU A 96 12.60 12.53 10.98
N PHE A 97 11.27 12.32 10.94
CA PHE A 97 10.53 12.16 9.69
C PHE A 97 10.68 13.41 8.80
N GLY A 98 10.52 14.58 9.38
CA GLY A 98 10.71 15.86 8.67
C GLY A 98 12.10 16.01 8.08
N MET A 99 13.15 15.67 8.84
CA MET A 99 14.54 15.72 8.39
C MET A 99 14.80 14.75 7.23
N MET A 100 14.33 13.50 7.35
CA MET A 100 14.44 12.50 6.28
C MET A 100 13.72 12.94 5.00
N LEU A 101 12.52 13.52 5.16
CA LEU A 101 11.71 13.99 4.04
C LEU A 101 12.37 15.17 3.30
N GLU A 102 13.00 16.08 4.01
CA GLU A 102 13.74 17.21 3.45
C GLU A 102 14.91 16.76 2.60
N GLN A 103 15.75 15.87 3.13
CA GLN A 103 16.89 15.31 2.41
C GLN A 103 16.45 14.50 1.18
N LEU A 104 15.39 13.70 1.32
CA LEU A 104 14.82 12.97 0.20
C LEU A 104 14.33 13.92 -0.89
N THR A 105 13.58 14.96 -0.53
CA THR A 105 13.03 15.94 -1.48
C THR A 105 14.14 16.65 -2.26
N ALA A 106 15.21 17.05 -1.58
CA ALA A 106 16.39 17.62 -2.20
C ALA A 106 17.07 16.65 -3.19
N LYS A 107 17.18 15.35 -2.81
CA LYS A 107 17.86 14.32 -3.60
C LYS A 107 17.12 13.91 -4.86
N ILE A 108 15.78 13.75 -4.79
CA ILE A 108 15.00 13.26 -5.94
C ILE A 108 14.79 14.32 -7.02
N GLY A 109 14.95 15.61 -6.66
CA GLY A 109 15.02 16.73 -7.58
C GLY A 109 13.77 16.95 -8.46
N ARG A 110 13.93 17.82 -9.47
CA ARG A 110 12.85 18.29 -10.36
C ARG A 110 12.26 17.22 -11.29
N TRP A 111 12.90 16.06 -11.42
CA TRP A 111 12.44 14.97 -12.29
C TRP A 111 11.26 14.18 -11.73
N THR A 112 10.95 14.37 -10.47
CA THR A 112 9.76 13.77 -9.83
C THR A 112 8.64 14.79 -9.83
N LEU A 113 7.52 14.49 -10.49
CA LEU A 113 6.41 15.44 -10.63
C LEU A 113 5.78 15.77 -9.27
N TYR A 114 5.59 14.75 -8.44
CA TYR A 114 5.07 14.94 -7.08
C TYR A 114 5.53 13.82 -6.14
N ILE A 115 5.51 14.14 -4.85
CA ILE A 115 5.76 13.24 -3.73
C ILE A 115 4.43 13.03 -3.01
N GLU A 116 4.12 11.80 -2.68
CA GLU A 116 2.94 11.40 -1.90
C GLU A 116 3.40 10.71 -0.62
N VAL A 117 2.87 11.17 0.53
CA VAL A 117 2.98 10.47 1.82
C VAL A 117 1.58 10.00 2.19
N SER A 118 1.42 8.73 2.49
CA SER A 118 0.13 8.11 2.75
C SER A 118 0.21 7.00 3.80
N HIS A 119 -0.95 6.55 4.30
CA HIS A 119 -1.05 5.50 5.32
C HIS A 119 -0.39 5.87 6.65
N LEU A 120 -0.51 7.12 7.07
CA LEU A 120 -0.10 7.56 8.39
C LEU A 120 -1.04 7.02 9.47
N SER A 121 -0.51 6.71 10.64
CA SER A 121 -1.29 6.21 11.79
C SER A 121 -2.29 7.24 12.29
N SER A 122 -1.91 8.51 12.28
CA SER A 122 -2.71 9.64 12.70
C SER A 122 -2.71 10.76 11.67
N LYS A 123 -3.83 11.49 11.56
CA LYS A 123 -3.90 12.72 10.75
C LYS A 123 -2.91 13.78 11.18
N MET A 124 -2.59 13.81 12.47
CA MET A 124 -1.74 14.86 13.06
C MET A 124 -0.26 14.46 13.07
N PHE A 125 0.09 13.22 12.69
CA PHE A 125 1.48 12.83 12.62
C PHE A 125 2.28 13.76 11.70
N ALA A 126 3.36 14.32 12.22
CA ALA A 126 4.26 15.25 11.53
C ALA A 126 3.56 16.40 10.76
N TYR A 127 2.36 16.82 11.20
CA TYR A 127 1.56 17.83 10.52
C TYR A 127 2.36 19.13 10.32
N LYS A 128 3.00 19.63 11.38
CA LYS A 128 3.84 20.83 11.34
C LYS A 128 5.00 20.66 10.35
N GLN A 129 5.76 19.58 10.47
CA GLN A 129 6.93 19.28 9.66
C GLN A 129 6.59 19.16 8.16
N LEU A 130 5.45 18.54 7.85
CA LEU A 130 4.96 18.43 6.48
C LEU A 130 4.55 19.80 5.90
N ARG A 131 3.86 20.62 6.69
CA ARG A 131 3.46 21.98 6.27
C ARG A 131 4.66 22.92 6.05
N GLU A 132 5.63 22.89 6.94
CA GLU A 132 6.87 23.67 6.83
C GLU A 132 7.67 23.33 5.55
N ARG A 133 7.57 22.07 5.09
CA ARG A 133 8.19 21.57 3.85
C ARG A 133 7.28 21.65 2.63
N HIS A 134 6.27 22.51 2.71
CA HIS A 134 5.33 22.81 1.63
C HIS A 134 4.51 21.62 1.13
N PHE A 135 4.31 20.58 1.96
CA PHE A 135 3.32 19.56 1.66
C PHE A 135 1.92 20.07 1.99
N PHE A 136 0.93 19.68 1.20
CA PHE A 136 -0.47 20.00 1.44
C PHE A 136 -1.28 18.71 1.67
N PRO A 137 -2.21 18.71 2.65
CA PRO A 137 -3.04 17.57 2.96
C PRO A 137 -4.23 17.48 2.03
N VAL A 138 -4.53 16.29 1.54
CA VAL A 138 -5.78 15.98 0.86
C VAL A 138 -6.56 15.00 1.71
N ARG A 139 -7.80 15.34 2.09
CA ARG A 139 -8.67 14.43 2.83
C ARG A 139 -8.85 13.12 2.08
N TRP A 140 -8.63 12.02 2.78
CA TRP A 140 -8.71 10.69 2.22
C TRP A 140 -9.50 9.76 3.13
N ASN A 141 -10.05 8.69 2.58
CA ASN A 141 -10.63 7.62 3.37
C ASN A 141 -9.72 6.41 3.36
N SER A 142 -9.59 5.78 4.51
CA SER A 142 -9.13 4.40 4.65
C SER A 142 -10.30 3.53 5.10
N ILE A 143 -10.25 2.25 4.79
CA ILE A 143 -11.19 1.25 5.32
C ILE A 143 -10.36 0.13 5.92
N HIS A 144 -10.74 -0.30 7.10
CA HIS A 144 -10.18 -1.47 7.75
C HIS A 144 -11.27 -2.30 8.40
N ASN A 145 -11.05 -3.58 8.53
CA ASN A 145 -11.82 -4.46 9.38
C ASN A 145 -10.99 -4.81 10.61
N SER A 146 -11.55 -4.66 11.78
CA SER A 146 -11.00 -5.23 13.01
C SER A 146 -11.25 -6.74 12.99
N LEU A 147 -10.23 -7.54 13.30
CA LEU A 147 -10.30 -9.00 13.28
C LEU A 147 -10.27 -9.63 14.69
N HIS A 148 -9.91 -8.86 15.71
CA HIS A 148 -9.68 -9.36 17.07
C HIS A 148 -10.93 -9.39 17.98
N SER A 149 -11.97 -8.60 17.70
CA SER A 149 -13.10 -8.44 18.65
C SER A 149 -14.35 -9.25 18.30
N ARG A 150 -14.50 -9.68 17.06
CA ARG A 150 -15.61 -10.50 16.55
C ARG A 150 -15.14 -11.29 15.34
N THR A 151 -15.77 -12.45 15.13
CA THR A 151 -15.51 -13.24 13.92
C THR A 151 -15.91 -12.46 12.65
N PRO A 152 -15.29 -12.71 11.51
CA PRO A 152 -15.69 -12.09 10.25
C PRO A 152 -17.16 -12.34 9.88
N GLU A 153 -17.70 -13.51 10.23
CA GLU A 153 -19.10 -13.90 10.01
C GLU A 153 -20.09 -12.99 10.75
N GLU A 154 -19.78 -12.60 11.98
CA GLU A 154 -20.62 -11.72 12.81
C GLU A 154 -20.62 -10.27 12.33
N ARG A 155 -19.72 -9.91 11.42
CA ARG A 155 -19.58 -8.54 10.89
C ARG A 155 -20.34 -8.30 9.59
N ILE A 156 -20.77 -9.36 8.92
CA ILE A 156 -21.48 -9.28 7.65
C ILE A 156 -22.96 -9.63 7.84
N ASN A 157 -23.79 -9.11 6.96
CA ASN A 157 -25.23 -9.45 7.02
C ASN A 157 -25.50 -10.85 6.46
N ASP A 158 -26.61 -11.45 6.89
CA ASP A 158 -27.04 -12.80 6.51
C ASP A 158 -27.15 -12.99 4.99
N ARG A 159 -27.55 -11.95 4.26
CA ARG A 159 -27.67 -12.03 2.81
C ARG A 159 -26.32 -12.24 2.15
N LEU A 160 -25.28 -11.52 2.61
CA LEU A 160 -23.91 -11.67 2.10
C LEU A 160 -23.35 -13.03 2.52
N LEU A 161 -23.56 -13.43 3.78
CA LEU A 161 -23.11 -14.72 4.31
C LEU A 161 -23.71 -15.90 3.52
N ARG A 162 -25.02 -15.87 3.26
CA ARG A 162 -25.70 -16.91 2.45
C ARG A 162 -25.16 -16.96 1.02
N ARG A 163 -24.86 -15.81 0.42
CA ARG A 163 -24.30 -15.72 -0.93
C ARG A 163 -22.91 -16.34 -0.98
N ILE A 164 -22.05 -16.06 0.00
CA ILE A 164 -20.72 -16.62 0.13
C ILE A 164 -20.80 -18.15 0.29
N LYS A 165 -21.61 -18.64 1.23
CA LYS A 165 -21.83 -20.08 1.46
C LYS A 165 -22.29 -20.79 0.18
N SER A 166 -23.31 -20.27 -0.50
CA SER A 166 -23.82 -20.82 -1.75
C SER A 166 -22.76 -20.88 -2.85
N SER A 167 -21.82 -19.93 -2.90
CA SER A 167 -20.75 -19.98 -3.89
C SER A 167 -19.74 -21.10 -3.59
N TYR A 168 -19.39 -21.31 -2.32
CA TYR A 168 -18.54 -22.44 -1.91
C TYR A 168 -19.23 -23.79 -2.14
N GLU A 169 -20.51 -23.92 -1.81
CA GLU A 169 -21.31 -25.13 -2.07
C GLU A 169 -21.39 -25.50 -3.55
N ARG A 170 -21.30 -24.51 -4.43
CA ARG A 170 -21.22 -24.70 -5.89
C ARG A 170 -19.82 -25.10 -6.39
N GLY A 171 -18.85 -25.24 -5.52
CA GLY A 171 -17.49 -25.66 -5.86
C GLY A 171 -16.53 -24.53 -6.19
N VAL A 172 -16.79 -23.28 -5.76
CA VAL A 172 -15.79 -22.24 -5.79
C VAL A 172 -14.76 -22.52 -4.68
N ILE A 173 -13.49 -22.47 -5.02
CA ILE A 173 -12.36 -22.63 -4.09
C ILE A 173 -11.42 -21.45 -4.21
N THR A 174 -10.71 -21.12 -3.13
CA THR A 174 -9.65 -20.13 -3.15
C THR A 174 -8.40 -20.74 -2.52
N ASP A 175 -7.33 -20.73 -3.28
CA ASP A 175 -6.04 -21.29 -2.90
C ASP A 175 -4.93 -20.27 -3.11
N GLU A 176 -3.84 -20.48 -2.41
CA GLU A 176 -2.60 -19.77 -2.69
C GLU A 176 -2.07 -20.13 -4.07
N VAL A 177 -1.40 -19.20 -4.74
CA VAL A 177 -0.70 -19.44 -6.00
C VAL A 177 0.44 -20.43 -5.75
N LYS A 178 0.41 -21.60 -6.41
CA LYS A 178 1.41 -22.67 -6.22
C LYS A 178 2.20 -22.98 -7.47
N SER A 179 1.66 -22.69 -8.63
CA SER A 179 2.28 -23.03 -9.92
C SER A 179 2.53 -21.77 -10.76
N GLU A 180 3.43 -21.91 -11.72
CA GLU A 180 3.69 -20.86 -12.71
C GLU A 180 2.44 -20.55 -13.55
N GLU A 181 1.63 -21.57 -13.87
CA GLU A 181 0.37 -21.38 -14.60
C GLU A 181 -0.63 -20.54 -13.80
N ASP A 182 -0.69 -20.76 -12.50
CA ASP A 182 -1.52 -19.94 -11.59
C ASP A 182 -1.04 -18.51 -11.55
N PHE A 183 0.28 -18.29 -11.46
CA PHE A 183 0.87 -16.98 -11.47
C PHE A 183 0.58 -16.22 -12.77
N ILE A 184 0.78 -16.85 -13.91
CA ILE A 184 0.46 -16.27 -15.23
C ILE A 184 -1.03 -15.90 -15.31
N SER A 185 -1.90 -16.78 -14.86
CA SER A 185 -3.35 -16.56 -14.86
C SER A 185 -3.78 -15.46 -13.86
N PHE A 186 -3.13 -15.39 -12.69
CA PHE A 186 -3.26 -14.30 -11.71
C PHE A 186 -2.92 -12.96 -12.37
N MET A 187 -1.76 -12.84 -13.00
CA MET A 187 -1.31 -11.61 -13.64
C MET A 187 -2.21 -11.22 -14.82
N LYS A 188 -2.65 -12.19 -15.63
CA LYS A 188 -3.59 -11.95 -16.73
C LYS A 188 -4.92 -11.37 -16.22
N LEU A 189 -5.47 -11.92 -15.13
CA LEU A 189 -6.69 -11.40 -14.52
C LEU A 189 -6.46 -10.01 -13.91
N MET A 190 -5.36 -9.81 -13.18
CA MET A 190 -5.00 -8.54 -12.55
C MET A 190 -4.90 -7.41 -13.59
N ARG A 191 -4.18 -7.65 -14.67
CA ARG A 191 -4.02 -6.67 -15.76
C ARG A 191 -5.35 -6.39 -16.48
N ARG A 192 -6.12 -7.45 -16.81
CA ARG A 192 -7.42 -7.31 -17.48
C ARG A 192 -8.41 -6.52 -16.64
N HIS A 193 -8.51 -6.80 -15.35
CA HIS A 193 -9.43 -6.12 -14.43
C HIS A 193 -9.12 -4.62 -14.31
N ASN A 194 -7.86 -4.25 -14.36
CA ASN A 194 -7.40 -2.87 -14.17
C ASN A 194 -7.13 -2.12 -15.49
N ARG A 195 -7.28 -2.76 -16.66
CA ARG A 195 -6.98 -2.17 -17.97
C ARG A 195 -7.63 -0.80 -18.20
N LEU A 196 -8.88 -0.64 -17.75
CA LEU A 196 -9.66 0.61 -17.91
C LEU A 196 -9.61 1.50 -16.67
N LYS A 197 -8.66 1.28 -15.75
CA LYS A 197 -8.47 2.07 -14.53
C LYS A 197 -7.10 2.77 -14.57
N PRO A 198 -6.91 3.81 -15.37
CA PRO A 198 -5.58 4.43 -15.58
C PRO A 198 -4.96 4.99 -14.31
N LYS A 199 -5.79 5.34 -13.32
CA LYS A 199 -5.32 5.85 -12.03
C LYS A 199 -4.69 4.78 -11.13
N ARG A 200 -5.01 3.49 -11.35
CA ARG A 200 -4.47 2.40 -10.54
C ARG A 200 -3.16 1.90 -11.15
N TYR A 201 -2.10 2.06 -10.41
CA TYR A 201 -0.80 1.50 -10.78
C TYR A 201 -0.78 0.00 -10.47
N ILE A 202 -0.45 -0.82 -11.46
CA ILE A 202 -0.17 -2.24 -11.29
C ILE A 202 1.31 -2.43 -11.62
N PRO A 203 2.12 -2.88 -10.66
CA PRO A 203 3.53 -3.18 -10.88
C PRO A 203 3.75 -4.25 -11.96
N ALA A 204 4.99 -4.40 -12.36
CA ALA A 204 5.41 -5.50 -13.24
C ALA A 204 5.36 -6.85 -12.52
N ASP A 205 5.46 -7.95 -13.28
CA ASP A 205 5.29 -9.31 -12.77
C ASP A 205 6.33 -9.65 -11.69
N GLU A 206 7.53 -9.12 -11.83
CA GLU A 206 8.64 -9.30 -10.88
C GLU A 206 8.27 -8.84 -9.47
N PHE A 207 7.46 -7.78 -9.35
CA PHE A 207 6.95 -7.32 -8.06
C PHE A 207 6.07 -8.37 -7.38
N PHE A 208 5.11 -8.92 -8.10
CA PHE A 208 4.20 -9.93 -7.53
C PHE A 208 4.92 -11.24 -7.26
N ARG A 209 5.88 -11.61 -8.10
CA ARG A 209 6.71 -12.80 -7.90
C ARG A 209 7.56 -12.66 -6.63
N GLY A 210 8.33 -11.60 -6.51
CA GLY A 210 9.13 -11.36 -5.32
C GLY A 210 8.29 -11.12 -4.06
N LEU A 211 7.06 -10.58 -4.18
CA LEU A 211 6.13 -10.51 -3.06
C LEU A 211 5.67 -11.90 -2.61
N HIS A 212 5.38 -12.80 -3.56
CA HIS A 212 4.96 -14.17 -3.28
C HIS A 212 6.07 -15.01 -2.67
N GLU A 213 7.31 -14.78 -3.07
CA GLU A 213 8.51 -15.44 -2.53
C GLU A 213 8.91 -14.91 -1.14
N SER A 214 8.28 -13.82 -0.68
CA SER A 214 8.57 -13.21 0.61
C SER A 214 7.69 -13.76 1.73
N ASP A 215 8.21 -13.85 2.94
CA ASP A 215 7.46 -14.29 4.13
C ASP A 215 6.29 -13.35 4.48
N ASN A 216 6.35 -12.11 3.99
CA ASN A 216 5.37 -11.05 4.27
C ASN A 216 4.33 -10.87 3.15
N GLY A 217 4.33 -11.74 2.13
CA GLY A 217 3.43 -11.61 0.99
C GLY A 217 2.69 -12.90 0.67
N CYS A 218 1.45 -12.79 0.21
CA CYS A 218 0.67 -13.93 -0.22
C CYS A 218 -0.19 -13.61 -1.43
N LEU A 219 -0.16 -14.48 -2.43
CA LEU A 219 -0.99 -14.37 -3.62
C LEU A 219 -2.04 -15.47 -3.63
N TYR A 220 -3.31 -15.11 -3.78
CA TYR A 220 -4.43 -16.05 -3.84
C TYR A 220 -5.15 -16.00 -5.18
N VAL A 221 -5.64 -17.16 -5.62
CA VAL A 221 -6.51 -17.31 -6.77
C VAL A 221 -7.82 -17.99 -6.37
N THR A 222 -8.93 -17.41 -6.80
CA THR A 222 -10.27 -17.98 -6.65
C THR A 222 -10.66 -18.66 -7.93
N ARG A 223 -11.05 -19.95 -7.86
CA ARG A 223 -11.32 -20.82 -9.01
C ARG A 223 -12.73 -21.38 -8.99
N TYR A 224 -13.19 -21.69 -10.18
CA TYR A 224 -14.40 -22.48 -10.42
C TYR A 224 -14.17 -23.38 -11.64
N HIS A 225 -14.27 -24.70 -11.46
CA HIS A 225 -14.00 -25.69 -12.50
C HIS A 225 -12.70 -25.42 -13.28
N GLY A 226 -11.60 -25.18 -12.57
CA GLY A 226 -10.29 -24.88 -13.13
C GLY A 226 -10.10 -23.44 -13.67
N HIS A 227 -11.17 -22.66 -13.80
CA HIS A 227 -11.08 -21.27 -14.27
C HIS A 227 -10.82 -20.29 -13.13
N ILE A 228 -9.80 -19.47 -13.25
CA ILE A 228 -9.56 -18.37 -12.30
C ILE A 228 -10.58 -17.25 -12.53
N ILE A 229 -11.40 -16.99 -11.49
CA ILE A 229 -12.47 -15.99 -11.49
C ILE A 229 -12.18 -14.80 -10.57
N GLY A 230 -11.24 -14.95 -9.62
CA GLY A 230 -10.78 -13.91 -8.72
C GLY A 230 -9.32 -14.10 -8.37
N CYS A 231 -8.65 -13.02 -7.92
CA CYS A 231 -7.30 -13.08 -7.37
C CYS A 231 -7.04 -11.90 -6.42
N SER A 232 -6.18 -12.11 -5.44
CA SER A 232 -5.79 -11.09 -4.46
C SER A 232 -4.33 -11.21 -4.07
N ALA A 233 -3.70 -10.08 -3.75
CA ALA A 233 -2.37 -9.99 -3.19
C ALA A 233 -2.46 -9.31 -1.82
N LEU A 234 -2.03 -10.02 -0.79
CA LEU A 234 -1.96 -9.56 0.59
C LEU A 234 -0.51 -9.31 0.98
N VAL A 235 -0.34 -8.35 1.86
CA VAL A 235 0.92 -8.04 2.53
C VAL A 235 0.67 -8.03 4.02
N TYR A 236 1.59 -8.58 4.77
CA TYR A 236 1.55 -8.62 6.22
C TYR A 236 2.70 -7.79 6.78
N SER A 237 2.40 -6.94 7.74
CA SER A 237 3.40 -6.09 8.40
C SER A 237 2.99 -5.88 9.83
N GLU A 238 3.91 -6.12 10.77
CA GLU A 238 3.60 -6.04 12.19
C GLU A 238 2.40 -6.96 12.52
N ASN A 239 1.38 -6.43 13.16
CA ASN A 239 0.14 -7.15 13.49
C ASN A 239 -0.99 -6.86 12.50
N GLN A 240 -0.69 -6.37 11.28
CA GLN A 240 -1.66 -5.89 10.32
C GLN A 240 -1.57 -6.65 8.99
N ALA A 241 -2.73 -6.87 8.38
CA ALA A 241 -2.84 -7.36 7.02
C ALA A 241 -3.26 -6.23 6.07
N TYR A 242 -2.75 -6.25 4.84
CA TYR A 242 -3.06 -5.26 3.82
C TYR A 242 -3.52 -5.97 2.55
N LEU A 243 -4.78 -5.80 2.16
CA LEU A 243 -5.23 -6.19 0.84
C LEU A 243 -4.73 -5.15 -0.16
N TRP A 244 -3.60 -5.43 -0.77
CA TRP A 244 -2.94 -4.46 -1.65
C TRP A 244 -3.54 -4.45 -3.05
N TYR A 245 -3.78 -5.63 -3.61
CA TYR A 245 -4.40 -5.76 -4.92
C TYR A 245 -5.49 -6.82 -4.90
N ALA A 246 -6.57 -6.55 -5.62
CA ALA A 246 -7.62 -7.54 -5.89
C ALA A 246 -8.18 -7.35 -7.30
N ALA A 247 -8.44 -8.46 -7.97
CA ALA A 247 -9.09 -8.46 -9.27
C ALA A 247 -10.06 -9.64 -9.37
N TYR A 248 -11.14 -9.44 -10.12
CA TYR A 248 -12.17 -10.47 -10.28
C TYR A 248 -12.91 -10.29 -11.61
N ARG A 249 -13.50 -11.36 -12.10
CA ARG A 249 -14.38 -11.34 -13.26
C ARG A 249 -15.72 -10.71 -12.89
N ARG A 250 -16.14 -9.68 -13.62
CA ARG A 250 -17.37 -8.94 -13.28
C ARG A 250 -18.62 -9.47 -13.97
N LYS A 251 -18.49 -9.91 -15.22
CA LYS A 251 -19.61 -10.33 -16.08
C LYS A 251 -19.72 -11.84 -16.18
N THR A 252 -18.60 -12.49 -16.41
CA THR A 252 -18.53 -13.96 -16.47
C THR A 252 -18.56 -14.53 -15.06
N PHE A 253 -19.35 -15.56 -14.83
CA PHE A 253 -19.57 -16.21 -13.53
C PHE A 253 -20.19 -15.28 -12.46
N ALA A 254 -21.00 -14.30 -12.87
CA ALA A 254 -21.63 -13.33 -11.95
C ALA A 254 -22.45 -13.99 -10.84
N PHE A 255 -23.06 -15.15 -11.13
CA PHE A 255 -23.86 -15.95 -10.19
C PHE A 255 -23.03 -16.61 -9.06
N LEU A 256 -21.69 -16.65 -9.21
CA LEU A 256 -20.76 -17.14 -8.19
C LEU A 256 -20.17 -16.00 -7.33
N HIS A 257 -20.56 -14.78 -7.61
CA HIS A 257 -20.10 -13.61 -6.86
C HIS A 257 -18.57 -13.53 -6.64
N PRO A 258 -17.73 -13.61 -7.69
CA PRO A 258 -16.28 -13.71 -7.54
C PRO A 258 -15.65 -12.60 -6.68
N ALA A 259 -16.21 -11.38 -6.76
CA ALA A 259 -15.76 -10.26 -5.95
C ALA A 259 -15.96 -10.53 -4.45
N ASP A 260 -17.17 -11.03 -4.08
CA ASP A 260 -17.51 -11.29 -2.68
C ASP A 260 -16.57 -12.37 -2.12
N ILE A 261 -16.33 -13.47 -2.87
CA ILE A 261 -15.44 -14.56 -2.43
C ILE A 261 -13.98 -14.11 -2.31
N THR A 262 -13.48 -13.37 -3.30
CA THR A 262 -12.07 -12.91 -3.29
C THR A 262 -11.78 -12.01 -2.08
N ILE A 263 -12.67 -11.07 -1.76
CA ILE A 263 -12.50 -10.20 -0.58
C ILE A 263 -12.72 -10.97 0.72
N TRP A 264 -13.73 -11.83 0.74
CA TRP A 264 -14.03 -12.66 1.91
C TRP A 264 -12.87 -13.55 2.30
N HIS A 265 -12.26 -14.22 1.31
CA HIS A 265 -11.09 -15.05 1.57
C HIS A 265 -9.95 -14.25 2.20
N ALA A 266 -9.64 -13.06 1.66
CA ALA A 266 -8.59 -12.20 2.22
C ALA A 266 -8.85 -11.85 3.69
N ILE A 267 -10.12 -11.57 4.06
CA ILE A 267 -10.51 -11.29 5.43
C ILE A 267 -10.38 -12.54 6.32
N LYS A 268 -10.85 -13.68 5.85
CA LYS A 268 -10.82 -14.95 6.61
C LYS A 268 -9.40 -15.46 6.81
N ASP A 269 -8.55 -15.38 5.80
CA ASP A 269 -7.15 -15.76 5.89
C ASP A 269 -6.40 -14.87 6.90
N SER A 270 -6.59 -13.55 6.81
CA SER A 270 -5.98 -12.63 7.77
C SER A 270 -6.47 -12.88 9.21
N TYR A 271 -7.75 -13.21 9.39
CA TYR A 271 -8.30 -13.58 10.68
C TYR A 271 -7.70 -14.90 11.22
N SER A 272 -7.60 -15.92 10.37
CA SER A 272 -7.07 -17.25 10.76
C SER A 272 -5.59 -17.19 11.11
N LYS A 273 -4.84 -16.26 10.54
CA LYS A 273 -3.43 -15.99 10.85
C LYS A 273 -3.22 -15.13 12.08
N GLY A 274 -4.31 -14.66 12.73
CA GLY A 274 -4.24 -13.91 13.99
C GLY A 274 -3.93 -12.42 13.85
N TYR A 275 -4.04 -11.84 12.67
CA TYR A 275 -3.85 -10.39 12.50
C TYR A 275 -4.97 -9.59 13.15
N GLU A 276 -4.65 -8.43 13.70
CA GLU A 276 -5.61 -7.57 14.41
C GLU A 276 -6.54 -6.82 13.46
N HIS A 277 -6.04 -6.39 12.31
CA HIS A 277 -6.80 -5.64 11.32
C HIS A 277 -6.42 -6.06 9.91
N ILE A 278 -7.37 -5.91 8.98
CA ILE A 278 -7.09 -5.89 7.55
C ILE A 278 -7.42 -4.53 6.96
N TYR A 279 -6.46 -3.91 6.32
CA TYR A 279 -6.59 -2.63 5.61
C TYR A 279 -6.81 -2.84 4.13
N PHE A 280 -7.75 -2.07 3.56
CA PHE A 280 -8.02 -2.09 2.13
C PHE A 280 -7.37 -0.87 1.47
N MET A 281 -6.42 -1.14 0.58
CA MET A 281 -5.69 -0.08 -0.09
C MET A 281 -6.54 0.59 -1.19
N ASP A 282 -6.35 1.90 -1.37
CA ASP A 282 -6.95 2.69 -2.47
C ASP A 282 -8.49 2.78 -2.49
N VAL A 283 -9.10 3.09 -1.37
CA VAL A 283 -10.56 3.32 -1.27
C VAL A 283 -11.02 4.72 -1.70
N GLY A 284 -10.09 5.61 -2.03
CA GLY A 284 -10.35 6.89 -2.71
C GLY A 284 -10.77 8.06 -1.84
N LEU A 285 -11.13 9.15 -2.51
CA LEU A 285 -11.50 10.44 -1.91
C LEU A 285 -12.85 10.36 -1.18
N PRO A 286 -13.02 11.02 -0.01
CA PRO A 286 -14.23 10.91 0.82
C PRO A 286 -15.48 11.51 0.16
N PHE A 287 -15.32 12.60 -0.57
CA PHE A 287 -16.40 13.36 -1.19
C PHE A 287 -16.85 12.81 -2.56
N ARG A 288 -16.19 11.78 -3.09
CA ARG A 288 -16.54 11.15 -4.35
C ARG A 288 -17.17 9.80 -4.12
N LYS A 289 -18.32 9.52 -4.75
CA LYS A 289 -18.91 8.18 -4.76
C LYS A 289 -17.89 7.18 -5.31
N ASN A 290 -17.65 6.12 -4.56
CA ASN A 290 -16.73 5.06 -4.93
C ASN A 290 -17.39 3.70 -4.69
N ALA A 291 -17.79 3.06 -5.78
CA ALA A 291 -18.47 1.77 -5.73
C ALA A 291 -17.63 0.66 -5.04
N PHE A 292 -16.31 0.75 -5.11
CA PHE A 292 -15.44 -0.19 -4.41
C PHE A 292 -15.46 0.03 -2.90
N ARG A 293 -15.48 1.28 -2.45
CA ARG A 293 -15.62 1.61 -1.02
C ARG A 293 -16.95 1.10 -0.46
N GLU A 294 -18.07 1.39 -1.13
CA GLU A 294 -19.40 0.90 -0.75
C GLU A 294 -19.46 -0.64 -0.71
N PHE A 295 -18.76 -1.27 -1.65
CA PHE A 295 -18.62 -2.72 -1.69
C PHE A 295 -17.88 -3.25 -0.47
N LEU A 296 -16.76 -2.65 -0.06
CA LEU A 296 -15.96 -3.08 1.09
C LEU A 296 -16.69 -2.88 2.42
N LEU A 297 -17.48 -1.81 2.56
CA LEU A 297 -18.27 -1.56 3.77
C LEU A 297 -19.26 -2.70 4.10
N ARG A 298 -19.70 -3.45 3.10
CA ARG A 298 -20.60 -4.61 3.30
C ARG A 298 -19.95 -5.76 4.06
N PHE A 299 -18.63 -5.80 4.14
CA PHE A 299 -17.86 -6.79 4.89
C PHE A 299 -17.59 -6.37 6.35
N GLY A 300 -18.30 -5.36 6.84
CA GLY A 300 -18.12 -4.86 8.20
C GLY A 300 -16.94 -3.88 8.34
N GLY A 301 -16.45 -3.38 7.22
CA GLY A 301 -15.37 -2.38 7.19
C GLY A 301 -15.81 -1.08 7.87
N LYS A 302 -14.86 -0.49 8.61
CA LYS A 302 -15.04 0.83 9.23
C LYS A 302 -14.29 1.88 8.41
N PRO A 303 -14.97 2.95 7.98
CA PRO A 303 -14.28 4.06 7.34
C PRO A 303 -13.53 4.87 8.39
N ALA A 304 -12.28 5.19 8.11
CA ALA A 304 -11.48 6.11 8.89
C ALA A 304 -11.05 7.27 8.00
N SER A 305 -11.18 8.47 8.53
CA SER A 305 -10.72 9.67 7.85
C SER A 305 -9.22 9.83 8.05
N SER A 306 -8.49 9.98 6.96
CA SER A 306 -7.04 10.15 6.94
C SER A 306 -6.64 11.33 6.06
N TYR A 307 -5.38 11.70 6.07
CA TYR A 307 -4.79 12.57 5.07
C TYR A 307 -3.85 11.79 4.18
N ARG A 308 -3.80 12.19 2.89
CA ARG A 308 -2.65 11.97 2.03
C ARG A 308 -1.99 13.31 1.80
N TRP A 309 -0.69 13.35 1.98
CA TRP A 309 0.09 14.56 1.82
C TRP A 309 0.78 14.55 0.47
N PHE A 310 0.73 15.68 -0.20
CA PHE A 310 1.33 15.85 -1.52
C PHE A 310 2.26 17.04 -1.54
N HIS A 311 3.35 16.90 -2.28
CA HIS A 311 4.24 17.99 -2.64
C HIS A 311 4.50 17.93 -4.15
N CYS A 312 4.09 18.95 -4.89
CA CYS A 312 4.39 19.08 -6.31
C CYS A 312 5.73 19.80 -6.46
N THR A 313 6.64 19.25 -7.25
CA THR A 313 7.99 19.83 -7.45
C THR A 313 7.98 21.08 -8.33
N ILE A 314 6.86 21.36 -9.03
CA ILE A 314 6.64 22.62 -9.75
C ILE A 314 6.05 23.63 -8.78
N GLY A 315 6.86 24.61 -8.35
CA GLY A 315 6.54 25.51 -7.22
C GLY A 315 5.22 26.25 -7.34
N TRP A 316 4.91 26.86 -8.50
CA TRP A 316 3.65 27.58 -8.67
C TRP A 316 2.41 26.65 -8.62
N ILE A 317 2.53 25.42 -9.16
CA ILE A 317 1.47 24.40 -9.05
C ILE A 317 1.30 23.99 -7.59
N ASN A 318 2.41 23.75 -6.90
CA ASN A 318 2.38 23.39 -5.48
C ASN A 318 1.70 24.46 -4.63
N SER A 319 2.01 25.74 -4.87
CA SER A 319 1.40 26.88 -4.16
C SER A 319 -0.10 26.97 -4.43
N LEU A 320 -0.52 26.81 -5.70
CA LEU A 320 -1.94 26.80 -6.08
C LEU A 320 -2.71 25.66 -5.43
N LEU A 321 -2.16 24.44 -5.49
CA LEU A 321 -2.78 23.27 -4.85
C LEU A 321 -2.80 23.39 -3.33
N SER A 322 -1.73 23.90 -2.72
CA SER A 322 -1.66 24.14 -1.29
C SER A 322 -2.71 25.18 -0.84
N TRP A 323 -2.97 26.20 -1.66
CA TRP A 323 -4.04 27.15 -1.40
C TRP A 323 -5.43 26.52 -1.52
N PHE A 324 -5.65 25.73 -2.57
CA PHE A 324 -6.95 25.06 -2.81
C PHE A 324 -7.31 24.02 -1.73
N TYR A 325 -6.30 23.32 -1.19
CA TYR A 325 -6.46 22.31 -0.13
C TYR A 325 -6.09 22.87 1.25
N ARG A 326 -6.23 24.17 1.45
CA ARG A 326 -6.21 24.75 2.81
C ARG A 326 -7.48 24.31 3.53
N ASP A 327 -7.31 23.68 4.68
CA ASP A 327 -8.43 23.43 5.59
C ASP A 327 -8.88 24.71 6.27
#